data_0a7b39a9f4a6f21459b1bb9249698535
#
_entry.id   0a7b39a9f4a6f21459b1bb9249698535
#
_cell.length_a   1.000
_cell.length_b   1.000
_cell.length_c   1.000
_cell.angle_alpha   90.00
_cell.angle_beta   90.00
_cell.angle_gamma   90.00
#
_symmetry.space_group_name_H-M   'P 1'
#
loop_
_entity.id
_entity.type
_entity.pdbx_description
1 polymer ?
#
loop_
_entity_poly.entity_id
_entity_poly.type
_entity_poly.pdbx_seq_one_letter_code
_entity_poly.pdbx_strand_id
1 'polypeptide(L)'
;ADEKFVSIGAIEPQFYVQLLHLCGLSDEPEMQIQNDQRQWDAMRDMLARLIETKTRAEWDEIMIGHDACYAPVLSLAEAPSHPHNTARDTFVTAGNVLQPAPAPRYSTHKTTPPRMPDGQTDTRTILAELGYDTDRIATILNAGGIA
;
A
#
# COMPACT_ATOMS: atom_id res chain seq x y z
N ALA A 1 -6.28 -14.69 16.00
CA ALA A 1 -7.42 -14.80 16.91
C ALA A 1 -8.61 -13.91 16.46
N ASP A 2 -8.37 -12.89 15.65
CA ASP A 2 -9.36 -11.88 15.24
C ASP A 2 -9.67 -11.90 13.72
N GLU A 3 -9.33 -12.97 13.02
CA GLU A 3 -9.49 -13.16 11.57
C GLU A 3 -8.80 -12.08 10.72
N LYS A 4 -7.83 -11.37 11.31
CA LYS A 4 -7.00 -10.39 10.62
C LYS A 4 -5.65 -10.99 10.24
N PHE A 5 -5.00 -10.40 9.25
CA PHE A 5 -3.77 -10.93 8.68
C PHE A 5 -2.58 -10.00 8.99
N VAL A 6 -1.41 -10.61 9.02
CA VAL A 6 -0.12 -9.94 9.09
C VAL A 6 0.75 -10.35 7.90
N SER A 7 1.71 -9.51 7.54
CA SER A 7 2.71 -9.81 6.53
C SER A 7 4.09 -9.89 7.20
N ILE A 8 4.83 -10.93 6.88
CA ILE A 8 6.20 -11.16 7.37
C ILE A 8 7.10 -11.36 6.17
N GLY A 9 8.20 -10.60 6.10
CA GLY A 9 9.15 -10.62 4.97
C GLY A 9 10.62 -10.66 5.39
N ALA A 10 10.92 -11.22 6.56
CA ALA A 10 12.28 -11.32 7.10
C ALA A 10 13.12 -12.35 6.32
N ILE A 11 13.73 -11.94 5.21
CA ILE A 11 14.54 -12.78 4.33
C ILE A 11 16.01 -12.75 4.77
N GLU A 12 16.55 -11.57 5.06
CA GLU A 12 17.94 -11.39 5.47
C GLU A 12 18.17 -11.96 6.88
N PRO A 13 19.35 -12.57 7.14
CA PRO A 13 19.61 -13.28 8.40
C PRO A 13 19.37 -12.43 9.66
N GLN A 14 19.74 -11.16 9.65
CA GLN A 14 19.57 -10.28 10.80
C GLN A 14 18.09 -10.02 11.12
N PHE A 15 17.25 -9.84 10.11
CA PHE A 15 15.81 -9.62 10.28
C PHE A 15 15.11 -10.92 10.69
N TYR A 16 15.56 -12.04 10.15
CA TYR A 16 15.04 -13.36 10.51
C TYR A 16 15.34 -13.71 11.97
N VAL A 17 16.57 -13.49 12.44
CA VAL A 17 16.93 -13.66 13.85
C VAL A 17 16.07 -12.78 14.75
N GLN A 18 15.85 -11.53 14.37
CA GLN A 18 14.98 -10.62 15.11
C GLN A 18 13.54 -11.11 15.15
N LEU A 19 13.01 -11.60 14.02
CA LEU A 19 11.68 -12.21 13.94
C LEU A 19 11.56 -13.41 14.90
N LEU A 20 12.51 -14.36 14.85
CA LEU A 20 12.48 -15.53 15.72
C LEU A 20 12.53 -15.15 17.21
N HIS A 21 13.34 -14.14 17.56
CA HIS A 21 13.40 -13.65 18.93
C HIS A 21 12.04 -13.09 19.39
N LEU A 22 11.42 -12.22 18.61
CA LEU A 22 10.12 -11.63 18.95
C LEU A 22 8.98 -12.65 18.98
N CYS A 23 9.10 -13.70 18.18
CA CYS A 23 8.18 -14.82 18.16
C CYS A 23 8.40 -15.86 19.26
N GLY A 24 9.51 -15.79 20.01
CA GLY A 24 9.91 -16.82 20.99
C GLY A 24 10.30 -18.14 20.34
N LEU A 25 10.79 -18.11 19.08
CA LEU A 25 11.17 -19.29 18.28
C LEU A 25 12.70 -19.42 18.11
N SER A 26 13.48 -18.68 18.88
CA SER A 26 14.95 -18.69 18.75
C SER A 26 15.58 -20.06 19.00
N ASP A 27 14.95 -20.89 19.83
CA ASP A 27 15.45 -22.22 20.20
C ASP A 27 14.79 -23.37 19.41
N GLU A 28 13.89 -23.05 18.46
CA GLU A 28 13.21 -24.05 17.65
C GLU A 28 14.12 -24.54 16.51
N PRO A 29 14.54 -25.83 16.50
CA PRO A 29 15.52 -26.33 15.52
C PRO A 29 15.04 -26.21 14.07
N GLU A 30 13.75 -26.42 13.82
CA GLU A 30 13.15 -26.34 12.50
C GLU A 30 13.21 -24.92 11.92
N MET A 31 13.24 -23.89 12.78
CA MET A 31 13.33 -22.50 12.37
C MET A 31 14.75 -22.03 12.12
N GLN A 32 15.78 -22.80 12.49
CA GLN A 32 17.19 -22.42 12.27
C GLN A 32 17.69 -22.65 10.85
N ILE A 33 16.93 -23.36 10.03
CA ILE A 33 17.32 -23.77 8.66
C ILE A 33 16.52 -23.00 7.61
N GLN A 34 16.43 -21.70 7.75
CA GLN A 34 15.62 -20.77 6.95
C GLN A 34 15.59 -21.08 5.44
N ASN A 35 16.73 -21.46 4.85
CA ASN A 35 16.89 -21.64 3.41
C ASN A 35 16.65 -23.07 2.91
N ASP A 36 16.31 -24.02 3.79
CA ASP A 36 15.95 -25.38 3.35
C ASP A 36 14.47 -25.43 2.93
N GLN A 37 14.25 -25.34 1.63
CA GLN A 37 12.92 -25.36 1.03
C GLN A 37 12.06 -26.57 1.43
N ARG A 38 12.69 -27.69 1.78
CA ARG A 38 11.98 -28.89 2.23
C ARG A 38 11.26 -28.69 3.56
N GLN A 39 11.69 -27.71 4.34
CA GLN A 39 11.12 -27.39 5.66
C GLN A 39 10.10 -26.22 5.61
N TRP A 40 10.00 -25.52 4.50
CA TRP A 40 9.17 -24.31 4.44
C TRP A 40 7.71 -24.52 4.79
N ASP A 41 7.12 -25.66 4.41
CA ASP A 41 5.73 -25.94 4.76
C ASP A 41 5.56 -26.12 6.28
N ALA A 42 6.47 -26.83 6.94
CA ALA A 42 6.45 -27.01 8.39
C ALA A 42 6.69 -25.68 9.13
N MET A 43 7.65 -24.87 8.66
CA MET A 43 7.96 -23.54 9.21
C MET A 43 6.76 -22.60 9.06
N ARG A 44 6.13 -22.58 7.89
CA ARG A 44 4.92 -21.78 7.65
C ARG A 44 3.78 -22.17 8.59
N ASP A 45 3.54 -23.47 8.75
CA ASP A 45 2.48 -23.97 9.61
C ASP A 45 2.75 -23.69 11.10
N MET A 46 4.01 -23.69 11.51
CA MET A 46 4.43 -23.29 12.86
C MET A 46 4.16 -21.79 13.09
N LEU A 47 4.61 -20.94 12.16
CA LEU A 47 4.33 -19.51 12.23
C LEU A 47 2.83 -19.20 12.20
N ALA A 48 2.06 -19.87 11.35
CA ALA A 48 0.61 -19.66 11.27
C ALA A 48 -0.07 -19.96 12.61
N ARG A 49 0.23 -21.14 13.22
CA ARG A 49 -0.30 -21.49 14.54
C ARG A 49 0.11 -20.49 15.63
N LEU A 50 1.34 -19.99 15.58
CA LEU A 50 1.80 -18.98 16.53
C LEU A 50 1.05 -17.66 16.34
N ILE A 51 0.92 -17.18 15.12
CA ILE A 51 0.22 -15.93 14.81
C ILE A 51 -1.25 -16.00 15.26
N GLU A 52 -1.91 -17.15 15.12
CA GLU A 52 -3.28 -17.36 15.57
C GLU A 52 -3.47 -17.26 17.09
N THR A 53 -2.40 -17.31 17.89
CA THR A 53 -2.49 -17.22 19.37
C THR A 53 -2.81 -15.81 19.87
N LYS A 54 -2.63 -14.77 19.05
CA LYS A 54 -2.85 -13.37 19.41
C LYS A 54 -3.64 -12.65 18.32
N THR A 55 -4.23 -11.53 18.69
CA THR A 55 -4.84 -10.60 17.74
C THR A 55 -3.76 -9.86 16.93
N ARG A 56 -4.13 -9.31 15.78
CA ARG A 56 -3.22 -8.46 15.00
C ARG A 56 -2.70 -7.28 15.83
N ALA A 57 -3.55 -6.66 16.64
CA ALA A 57 -3.13 -5.53 17.48
C ALA A 57 -2.07 -5.94 18.52
N GLU A 58 -2.21 -7.10 19.15
CA GLU A 58 -1.19 -7.61 20.08
C GLU A 58 0.13 -7.95 19.37
N TRP A 59 0.06 -8.44 18.13
CA TRP A 59 1.26 -8.65 17.32
C TRP A 59 1.88 -7.31 16.87
N ASP A 60 1.07 -6.30 16.56
CA ASP A 60 1.56 -4.95 16.26
C ASP A 60 2.35 -4.36 17.44
N GLU A 61 1.89 -4.54 18.68
CA GLU A 61 2.60 -4.09 19.89
C GLU A 61 3.96 -4.81 20.08
N ILE A 62 4.06 -6.09 19.68
CA ILE A 62 5.29 -6.87 19.78
C ILE A 62 6.28 -6.49 18.67
N MET A 63 5.78 -6.27 17.45
CA MET A 63 6.60 -6.24 16.24
C MET A 63 6.94 -4.83 15.77
N ILE A 64 6.02 -3.85 15.94
CA ILE A 64 6.24 -2.49 15.44
C ILE A 64 7.34 -1.81 16.24
N GLY A 65 8.28 -1.18 15.54
CA GLY A 65 9.47 -0.58 16.13
C GLY A 65 10.69 -1.50 16.16
N HIS A 66 10.53 -2.74 15.73
CA HIS A 66 11.61 -3.70 15.54
C HIS A 66 11.85 -4.01 14.06
N ASP A 67 13.07 -4.44 13.73
CA ASP A 67 13.50 -4.68 12.37
C ASP A 67 13.25 -6.15 11.95
N ALA A 68 11.99 -6.59 12.07
CA ALA A 68 11.55 -7.95 11.77
C ALA A 68 10.80 -8.07 10.42
N CYS A 69 10.85 -7.03 9.58
CA CYS A 69 10.12 -6.97 8.31
C CYS A 69 8.64 -7.37 8.45
N TYR A 70 8.00 -6.86 9.51
CA TYR A 70 6.60 -7.11 9.84
C TYR A 70 5.73 -5.92 9.44
N ALA A 71 4.51 -6.21 8.97
CA ALA A 71 3.47 -5.20 8.80
C ALA A 71 2.07 -5.80 8.99
N PRO A 72 1.12 -5.04 9.58
CA PRO A 72 -0.28 -5.43 9.57
C PRO A 72 -0.85 -5.38 8.14
N VAL A 73 -1.68 -6.35 7.77
CA VAL A 73 -2.49 -6.27 6.55
C VAL A 73 -3.76 -5.50 6.87
N LEU A 74 -3.89 -4.33 6.25
CA LEU A 74 -5.02 -3.42 6.50
C LEU A 74 -6.13 -3.65 5.49
N SER A 75 -7.37 -3.60 5.93
CA SER A 75 -8.51 -3.49 5.04
C SER A 75 -8.55 -2.11 4.36
N LEU A 76 -9.32 -1.98 3.26
CA LEU A 76 -9.51 -0.68 2.59
C LEU A 76 -10.12 0.38 3.52
N ALA A 77 -10.92 -0.04 4.51
CA ALA A 77 -11.51 0.86 5.49
C ALA A 77 -10.51 1.32 6.56
N GLU A 78 -9.55 0.47 6.94
CA GLU A 78 -8.52 0.78 7.94
C GLU A 78 -7.37 1.61 7.36
N ALA A 79 -7.00 1.37 6.11
CA ALA A 79 -5.82 1.98 5.49
C ALA A 79 -5.78 3.53 5.55
N PRO A 80 -6.88 4.28 5.33
CA PRO A 80 -6.85 5.73 5.38
C PRO A 80 -6.54 6.31 6.77
N SER A 81 -6.94 5.62 7.84
CA SER A 81 -6.73 6.06 9.23
C SER A 81 -5.45 5.53 9.87
N HIS A 82 -4.72 4.68 9.17
CA HIS A 82 -3.45 4.15 9.68
C HIS A 82 -2.42 5.28 9.87
N PRO A 83 -1.71 5.36 11.03
CA PRO A 83 -0.81 6.46 11.35
C PRO A 83 0.22 6.78 10.28
N HIS A 84 0.84 5.76 9.67
CA HIS A 84 1.79 5.94 8.58
C HIS A 84 1.15 6.61 7.35
N ASN A 85 -0.04 6.17 6.96
CA ASN A 85 -0.75 6.71 5.80
C ASN A 85 -1.24 8.14 6.05
N THR A 86 -1.70 8.41 7.29
CA THR A 86 -2.09 9.75 7.73
C THR A 86 -0.90 10.72 7.74
N ALA A 87 0.23 10.31 8.33
CA ALA A 87 1.44 11.13 8.38
C ALA A 87 2.02 11.44 7.00
N ARG A 88 1.71 10.62 5.99
CA ARG A 88 2.16 10.79 4.61
C ARG A 88 1.10 11.40 3.68
N ASP A 89 -0.07 11.76 4.16
CA ASP A 89 -1.19 12.20 3.32
C ASP A 89 -1.42 11.26 2.12
N THR A 90 -1.44 9.94 2.41
CA THR A 90 -1.56 8.93 1.36
C THR A 90 -2.97 8.90 0.74
N PHE A 91 -3.95 9.39 1.48
CA PHE A 91 -5.34 9.52 1.03
C PHE A 91 -5.79 10.98 1.10
N VAL A 92 -6.65 11.36 0.16
CA VAL A 92 -7.24 12.70 0.07
C VAL A 92 -8.74 12.58 -0.20
N THR A 93 -9.49 13.62 0.17
CA THR A 93 -10.91 13.71 -0.13
C THR A 93 -11.16 14.70 -1.26
N ALA A 94 -11.80 14.26 -2.33
CA ALA A 94 -12.30 15.11 -3.39
C ALA A 94 -13.84 15.07 -3.37
N GLY A 95 -14.48 16.20 -3.05
CA GLY A 95 -15.91 16.21 -2.75
C GLY A 95 -16.22 15.31 -1.56
N ASN A 96 -17.03 14.27 -1.78
CA ASN A 96 -17.41 13.30 -0.75
C ASN A 96 -16.68 11.94 -0.93
N VAL A 97 -15.68 11.87 -1.81
CA VAL A 97 -14.97 10.62 -2.13
C VAL A 97 -13.58 10.63 -1.53
N LEU A 98 -13.33 9.69 -0.61
CA LEU A 98 -11.99 9.39 -0.11
C LEU A 98 -11.27 8.52 -1.14
N GLN A 99 -10.09 8.92 -1.54
CA GLN A 99 -9.30 8.24 -2.57
C GLN A 99 -7.80 8.38 -2.33
N PRO A 100 -6.96 7.53 -2.95
CA PRO A 100 -5.51 7.72 -2.87
C PRO A 100 -5.08 9.09 -3.41
N ALA A 101 -4.10 9.70 -2.74
CA ALA A 101 -3.46 10.92 -3.24
C ALA A 101 -2.68 10.62 -4.53
N PRO A 102 -2.47 11.63 -5.40
CA PRO A 102 -1.66 11.47 -6.61
C PRO A 102 -0.25 10.95 -6.29
N ALA A 103 0.20 9.99 -7.08
CA ALA A 103 1.54 9.42 -7.04
C ALA A 103 2.10 9.36 -8.49
N PRO A 104 3.45 9.38 -8.65
CA PRO A 104 4.49 9.59 -7.65
C PRO A 104 4.56 11.02 -7.11
N ARG A 105 5.27 11.20 -5.98
CA ARG A 105 5.55 12.53 -5.40
C ARG A 105 6.94 12.99 -5.80
N TYR A 106 7.04 14.19 -6.30
CA TYR A 106 8.30 14.79 -6.76
C TYR A 106 8.78 15.87 -5.78
N SER A 107 10.09 16.05 -5.65
CA SER A 107 10.69 17.09 -4.82
C SER A 107 10.53 18.50 -5.42
N THR A 108 10.47 18.60 -6.74
CA THR A 108 10.48 19.85 -7.49
C THR A 108 9.13 20.21 -8.12
N HIS A 109 8.20 19.28 -8.15
CA HIS A 109 6.89 19.45 -8.76
C HIS A 109 5.79 18.92 -7.85
N LYS A 110 4.77 19.74 -7.61
CA LYS A 110 3.57 19.30 -6.89
C LYS A 110 2.55 18.80 -7.90
N THR A 111 2.07 17.57 -7.67
CA THR A 111 0.96 17.02 -8.43
C THR A 111 -0.33 17.80 -8.13
N THR A 112 -1.16 18.00 -9.15
CA THR A 112 -2.47 18.63 -8.96
C THR A 112 -3.37 17.72 -8.11
N PRO A 113 -4.04 18.26 -7.08
CA PRO A 113 -5.02 17.49 -6.33
C PRO A 113 -6.14 16.95 -7.23
N PRO A 114 -6.69 15.77 -6.94
CA PRO A 114 -7.81 15.24 -7.69
C PRO A 114 -9.03 16.15 -7.51
N ARG A 115 -9.80 16.32 -8.58
CA ARG A 115 -11.06 17.06 -8.56
C ARG A 115 -12.23 16.13 -8.85
N MET A 116 -13.42 16.50 -8.38
CA MET A 116 -14.63 15.79 -8.76
C MET A 116 -14.92 16.02 -10.25
N PRO A 117 -15.42 14.99 -10.96
CA PRO A 117 -15.92 15.17 -12.30
C PRO A 117 -17.06 16.21 -12.30
N ASP A 118 -16.97 17.20 -13.17
CA ASP A 118 -17.96 18.26 -13.34
C ASP A 118 -18.85 18.02 -14.57
N GLY A 119 -18.70 16.89 -15.23
CA GLY A 119 -19.40 16.55 -16.46
C GLY A 119 -18.90 17.29 -17.70
N GLN A 120 -17.88 18.13 -17.56
CA GLN A 120 -17.23 18.81 -18.66
C GLN A 120 -16.02 18.00 -19.15
N THR A 121 -15.68 18.16 -20.42
CA THR A 121 -14.46 17.62 -20.97
C THR A 121 -13.40 18.74 -21.05
N ASP A 122 -12.17 18.42 -20.77
CA ASP A 122 -11.04 19.36 -20.96
C ASP A 122 -10.58 19.44 -22.42
N THR A 123 -11.28 18.80 -23.34
CA THR A 123 -10.87 18.63 -24.75
C THR A 123 -10.52 19.94 -25.41
N ARG A 124 -11.35 20.98 -25.29
CA ARG A 124 -11.08 22.28 -25.91
C ARG A 124 -9.84 22.95 -25.32
N THR A 125 -9.68 22.89 -24.00
CA THR A 125 -8.54 23.46 -23.29
C THR A 125 -7.26 22.77 -23.70
N ILE A 126 -7.25 21.42 -23.72
CA ILE A 126 -6.09 20.62 -24.11
C ILE A 126 -5.69 20.90 -25.58
N LEU A 127 -6.65 20.97 -26.49
CA LEU A 127 -6.35 21.27 -27.89
C LEU A 127 -5.80 22.70 -28.07
N ALA A 128 -6.31 23.67 -27.32
CA ALA A 128 -5.76 25.03 -27.33
C ALA A 128 -4.33 25.09 -26.78
N GLU A 129 -4.03 24.39 -25.67
CA GLU A 129 -2.69 24.26 -25.12
C GLU A 129 -1.70 23.58 -26.09
N LEU A 130 -2.20 22.66 -26.93
CA LEU A 130 -1.42 22.04 -28.01
C LEU A 130 -1.24 22.94 -29.23
N GLY A 131 -1.76 24.16 -29.21
CA GLY A 131 -1.56 25.17 -30.26
C GLY A 131 -2.60 25.15 -31.39
N TYR A 132 -3.70 24.40 -31.24
CA TYR A 132 -4.80 24.45 -32.21
C TYR A 132 -5.62 25.72 -32.01
N ASP A 133 -5.92 26.41 -33.11
CA ASP A 133 -6.83 27.56 -33.10
C ASP A 133 -8.30 27.13 -32.93
N THR A 134 -9.16 28.12 -32.66
CA THR A 134 -10.58 27.89 -32.38
C THR A 134 -11.33 27.22 -33.56
N ASP A 135 -10.98 27.58 -34.79
CA ASP A 135 -11.63 27.04 -35.97
C ASP A 135 -11.25 25.58 -36.23
N ARG A 136 -9.98 25.27 -36.01
CA ARG A 136 -9.46 23.91 -36.09
C ARG A 136 -10.03 23.03 -35.00
N ILE A 137 -10.15 23.53 -33.77
CA ILE A 137 -10.80 22.83 -32.65
C ILE A 137 -12.25 22.53 -32.98
N ALA A 138 -13.00 23.51 -33.48
CA ALA A 138 -14.38 23.32 -33.89
C ALA A 138 -14.50 22.26 -34.99
N THR A 139 -13.60 22.27 -35.97
CA THR A 139 -13.58 21.26 -37.06
C THR A 139 -13.36 19.85 -36.52
N ILE A 140 -12.38 19.67 -35.60
CA ILE A 140 -12.06 18.38 -34.98
C ILE A 140 -13.28 17.82 -34.20
N LEU A 141 -13.92 18.66 -33.38
CA LEU A 141 -15.07 18.26 -32.58
C LEU A 141 -16.28 17.92 -33.46
N ASN A 142 -16.54 18.69 -34.50
CA ASN A 142 -17.66 18.45 -35.43
C ASN A 142 -17.44 17.17 -36.27
N ALA A 143 -16.21 16.79 -36.53
CA ALA A 143 -15.88 15.54 -37.22
C ALA A 143 -16.09 14.29 -36.38
N GLY A 144 -16.46 14.42 -35.09
CA GLY A 144 -16.66 13.28 -34.17
C GLY A 144 -15.40 12.50 -33.84
N GLY A 145 -14.22 13.08 -34.11
CA GLY A 145 -12.94 12.42 -33.85
C GLY A 145 -12.56 12.35 -32.36
N ILE A 146 -13.19 13.16 -31.52
CA ILE A 146 -12.99 13.22 -30.07
C ILE A 146 -14.33 13.53 -29.41
N ALA A 147 -14.69 12.80 -28.37
CA ALA A 147 -15.89 13.03 -27.56
C ALA A 147 -15.59 13.97 -26.38
#